data_43e114470e63f04029dbc620727d0beb
#
_entry.id   43e114470e63f04029dbc620727d0beb
#
_cell.length_a   1.000
_cell.length_b   1.000
_cell.length_c   1.000
_cell.angle_alpha   90.00
_cell.angle_beta   90.00
_cell.angle_gamma   90.00
#
_symmetry.space_group_name_H-M   'P 1'
#
loop_
_entity.id
_entity.type
_entity.pdbx_description
1 polymer ?
#
loop_
_entity_poly.entity_id
_entity_poly.type
_entity_poly.pdbx_seq_one_letter_code
_entity_poly.pdbx_strand_id
1 'polypeptide(L)'
;MSTKKNLTKQNTYNKHNSFFSFSSINKEFNEDKITKKINNLHKNKIGLERINAKDHLILDTAVNDLNLNTNEKSKNNFSLSKNVIDEILSLKENEILRYLVFRYKYEIFPLIKRIDNYPPYLQIEPSSICNYRCVFCFETDKTFTNKKNGFMGKMDTSLFKSILDEIEGNIEFISLASRGEPLANPDIPEMLEYCSNKFLNLKINTNASLLDEKKIHAILAGGVKTLVFSADAADEKLYSELRVNGNLKKVLKNIEKFQNIKEKKYSKNSIITRVSGVKFNDKQNFDEMIKLWSGLVDQVAFVDYNPWENSYEKTSNDIKEPCSDLWRR
;
A
#
# COMPACT_ATOMS: atom_id res chain seq x y z
N MET A 1 15.03 -38.54 7.11
CA MET A 1 13.56 -38.68 6.99
C MET A 1 12.97 -37.30 6.99
N SER A 2 12.63 -36.82 5.82
CA SER A 2 12.11 -35.45 5.59
C SER A 2 10.59 -35.46 5.82
N THR A 3 10.13 -34.76 6.83
CA THR A 3 8.70 -34.51 7.06
C THR A 3 8.19 -33.52 6.02
N LYS A 4 7.51 -34.02 5.01
CA LYS A 4 6.69 -33.21 4.11
C LYS A 4 5.60 -32.52 4.93
N LYS A 5 5.76 -31.23 5.24
CA LYS A 5 4.65 -30.39 5.68
C LYS A 5 3.68 -30.23 4.51
N ASN A 6 2.47 -30.72 4.69
CA ASN A 6 1.36 -30.54 3.78
C ASN A 6 1.09 -29.05 3.57
N LEU A 7 1.43 -28.53 2.40
CA LEU A 7 1.01 -27.22 1.91
C LEU A 7 -0.46 -27.31 1.46
N THR A 8 -1.36 -27.39 2.42
CA THR A 8 -2.80 -27.26 2.18
C THR A 8 -3.26 -25.86 2.53
N LYS A 9 -3.88 -25.22 1.55
CA LYS A 9 -4.51 -23.91 1.52
C LYS A 9 -3.52 -22.72 1.46
N GLN A 10 -3.36 -22.17 0.26
CA GLN A 10 -3.03 -20.75 0.09
C GLN A 10 -4.13 -19.96 0.81
N ASN A 11 -3.81 -19.48 2.02
CA ASN A 11 -4.60 -18.44 2.65
C ASN A 11 -4.44 -17.21 1.77
N THR A 12 -5.47 -16.85 1.05
CA THR A 12 -5.57 -15.54 0.43
C THR A 12 -5.19 -14.51 1.48
N TYR A 13 -4.20 -13.69 1.16
CA TYR A 13 -3.66 -12.65 2.02
C TYR A 13 -4.79 -11.79 2.59
N ASN A 14 -5.11 -11.99 3.85
CA ASN A 14 -6.16 -11.25 4.53
C ASN A 14 -5.52 -10.07 5.28
N LYS A 15 -5.39 -8.92 4.59
CA LYS A 15 -4.81 -7.67 5.13
C LYS A 15 -5.43 -7.23 6.45
N HIS A 16 -6.67 -7.60 6.71
CA HIS A 16 -7.46 -7.05 7.80
C HIS A 16 -6.92 -7.32 9.21
N ASN A 17 -6.13 -8.37 9.40
CA ASN A 17 -5.60 -8.77 10.72
C ASN A 17 -4.12 -8.44 10.94
N SER A 18 -3.45 -7.81 9.98
CA SER A 18 -2.00 -7.57 10.05
C SER A 18 -1.61 -6.14 10.45
N PHE A 19 -2.59 -5.25 10.67
CA PHE A 19 -2.33 -3.84 10.97
C PHE A 19 -2.48 -3.52 12.45
N PHE A 20 -1.45 -2.90 13.02
CA PHE A 20 -1.49 -2.21 14.31
C PHE A 20 -1.43 -0.71 14.05
N SER A 21 -2.52 0.01 14.34
CA SER A 21 -2.56 1.46 14.28
C SER A 21 -2.44 2.03 15.68
N PHE A 22 -1.41 2.83 15.94
CA PHE A 22 -1.17 3.44 17.24
C PHE A 22 -2.12 4.59 17.54
N SER A 23 -2.67 5.23 16.49
CA SER A 23 -3.63 6.33 16.64
C SER A 23 -5.06 5.86 16.92
N SER A 24 -5.41 4.61 16.59
CA SER A 24 -6.77 4.08 16.72
C SER A 24 -7.04 3.36 18.04
N ILE A 25 -6.02 3.19 18.90
CA ILE A 25 -6.16 2.52 20.21
C ILE A 25 -7.19 3.25 21.11
N ASN A 26 -7.43 4.54 20.90
CA ASN A 26 -8.31 5.39 21.69
C ASN A 26 -9.57 5.89 20.95
N LYS A 27 -9.88 5.41 19.75
CA LYS A 27 -11.10 5.85 19.03
C LYS A 27 -12.11 4.72 19.02
N GLU A 28 -13.29 4.98 19.56
CA GLU A 28 -14.43 4.08 19.42
C GLU A 28 -14.71 3.81 17.94
N PHE A 29 -14.69 2.53 17.59
CA PHE A 29 -15.10 2.03 16.30
C PHE A 29 -16.62 2.19 16.20
N ASN A 30 -17.07 3.16 15.42
CA ASN A 30 -18.49 3.41 15.25
C ASN A 30 -18.85 3.40 13.76
N GLU A 31 -19.13 2.20 13.25
CA GLU A 31 -19.56 1.97 11.86
C GLU A 31 -20.83 2.76 11.53
N ASP A 32 -21.80 2.79 12.43
CA ASP A 32 -23.08 3.50 12.22
C ASP A 32 -22.88 5.00 12.04
N LYS A 33 -21.98 5.61 12.80
CA LYS A 33 -21.66 7.03 12.67
C LYS A 33 -21.05 7.35 11.31
N ILE A 34 -20.16 6.50 10.81
CA ILE A 34 -19.54 6.68 9.50
C ILE A 34 -20.55 6.44 8.38
N THR A 35 -21.39 5.41 8.49
CA THR A 35 -22.48 5.14 7.54
C THR A 35 -23.44 6.32 7.47
N LYS A 36 -23.86 6.89 8.59
CA LYS A 36 -24.70 8.10 8.64
C LYS A 36 -24.01 9.29 7.96
N LYS A 37 -22.72 9.48 8.19
CA LYS A 37 -21.93 10.53 7.53
C LYS A 37 -21.92 10.33 6.01
N ILE A 38 -21.65 9.12 5.54
CA ILE A 38 -21.66 8.79 4.11
C ILE A 38 -23.02 9.06 3.48
N ASN A 39 -24.11 8.62 4.12
CA ASN A 39 -25.47 8.85 3.66
C ASN A 39 -25.79 10.35 3.53
N ASN A 40 -25.35 11.16 4.49
CA ASN A 40 -25.52 12.61 4.44
C ASN A 40 -24.74 13.25 3.28
N LEU A 41 -23.49 12.84 3.07
CA LEU A 41 -22.67 13.32 1.95
C LEU A 41 -23.28 12.95 0.60
N HIS A 42 -23.75 11.71 0.46
CA HIS A 42 -24.41 11.22 -0.75
C HIS A 42 -25.71 11.97 -1.04
N LYS A 43 -26.60 12.11 -0.05
CA LYS A 43 -27.86 12.87 -0.16
C LYS A 43 -27.63 14.32 -0.57
N ASN A 44 -26.60 14.98 -0.03
CA ASN A 44 -26.28 16.37 -0.31
C ASN A 44 -25.33 16.53 -1.50
N LYS A 45 -24.97 15.44 -2.19
CA LYS A 45 -24.09 15.42 -3.39
C LYS A 45 -22.70 16.04 -3.17
N ILE A 46 -22.17 15.97 -1.93
CA ILE A 46 -20.88 16.59 -1.57
C ILE A 46 -19.74 15.78 -2.19
N GLY A 47 -18.99 16.38 -3.13
CA GLY A 47 -17.89 15.75 -3.85
C GLY A 47 -18.31 14.86 -5.03
N LEU A 48 -19.61 14.83 -5.37
CA LEU A 48 -20.14 14.03 -6.48
C LEU A 48 -19.60 14.51 -7.85
N GLU A 49 -19.35 15.81 -7.97
CA GLU A 49 -18.78 16.45 -9.18
C GLU A 49 -17.38 15.94 -9.56
N ARG A 50 -16.72 15.26 -8.62
CA ARG A 50 -15.38 14.66 -8.80
C ARG A 50 -15.45 13.17 -9.14
N ILE A 51 -16.63 12.62 -9.33
CA ILE A 51 -16.85 11.20 -9.66
C ILE A 51 -17.31 11.12 -11.12
N ASN A 52 -16.66 10.26 -11.91
CA ASN A 52 -17.09 10.03 -13.28
C ASN A 52 -18.54 9.54 -13.31
N ALA A 53 -19.32 10.01 -14.27
CA ALA A 53 -20.73 9.64 -14.42
C ALA A 53 -20.96 8.11 -14.48
N LYS A 54 -20.04 7.37 -15.13
CA LYS A 54 -20.06 5.89 -15.19
C LYS A 54 -19.98 5.22 -13.82
N ASP A 55 -19.41 5.89 -12.84
CA ASP A 55 -19.16 5.37 -11.49
C ASP A 55 -20.27 5.73 -10.49
N HIS A 56 -21.27 6.55 -10.88
CA HIS A 56 -22.37 6.91 -10.00
C HIS A 56 -23.19 5.69 -9.57
N LEU A 57 -23.45 4.75 -10.50
CA LEU A 57 -24.17 3.52 -10.16
C LEU A 57 -23.36 2.65 -9.15
N ILE A 58 -22.04 2.65 -9.24
CA ILE A 58 -21.17 1.94 -8.28
C ILE A 58 -21.26 2.61 -6.91
N LEU A 59 -21.25 3.93 -6.86
CA LEU A 59 -21.43 4.68 -5.62
C LEU A 59 -22.78 4.37 -4.97
N ASP A 60 -23.87 4.43 -5.74
CA ASP A 60 -25.22 4.13 -5.26
C ASP A 60 -25.30 2.70 -4.70
N THR A 61 -24.69 1.73 -5.40
CA THR A 61 -24.64 0.35 -4.93
C THR A 61 -23.84 0.23 -3.62
N ALA A 62 -22.69 0.89 -3.52
CA ALA A 62 -21.88 0.88 -2.30
C ALA A 62 -22.63 1.48 -1.10
N VAL A 63 -23.35 2.60 -1.31
CA VAL A 63 -24.17 3.24 -0.27
C VAL A 63 -25.35 2.35 0.12
N ASN A 64 -26.01 1.71 -0.83
CA ASN A 64 -27.11 0.78 -0.56
C ASN A 64 -26.63 -0.41 0.25
N ASP A 65 -25.50 -1.01 -0.10
CA ASP A 65 -24.89 -2.14 0.63
C ASP A 65 -24.61 -1.80 2.10
N LEU A 66 -24.15 -0.57 2.37
CA LEU A 66 -23.92 -0.10 3.75
C LEU A 66 -25.19 0.01 4.57
N ASN A 67 -26.35 0.21 3.93
CA ASN A 67 -27.65 0.37 4.59
C ASN A 67 -28.44 -0.94 4.70
N LEU A 68 -27.95 -2.05 4.16
CA LEU A 68 -28.59 -3.37 4.32
C LEU A 68 -28.55 -3.82 5.78
N ASN A 69 -29.63 -4.45 6.23
CA ASN A 69 -29.67 -5.10 7.54
C ASN A 69 -28.72 -6.30 7.58
N THR A 70 -28.24 -6.67 8.75
CA THR A 70 -27.27 -7.76 8.95
C THR A 70 -27.74 -9.08 8.31
N ASN A 71 -29.05 -9.36 8.32
CA ASN A 71 -29.64 -10.58 7.73
C ASN A 71 -29.71 -10.56 6.20
N GLU A 72 -29.58 -9.39 5.58
CA GLU A 72 -29.63 -9.21 4.11
C GLU A 72 -28.23 -9.16 3.49
N LYS A 73 -27.19 -8.92 4.30
CA LYS A 73 -25.81 -8.84 3.83
C LYS A 73 -25.28 -10.20 3.42
N SER A 74 -24.72 -10.25 2.22
CA SER A 74 -23.94 -11.37 1.70
C SER A 74 -22.45 -11.03 1.68
N LYS A 75 -21.58 -12.01 1.42
CA LYS A 75 -20.14 -11.81 1.24
C LYS A 75 -19.78 -10.88 0.05
N ASN A 76 -20.72 -10.66 -0.86
CA ASN A 76 -20.52 -9.83 -2.04
C ASN A 76 -21.01 -8.39 -1.82
N ASN A 77 -21.56 -8.07 -0.65
CA ASN A 77 -21.93 -6.71 -0.31
C ASN A 77 -20.78 -5.96 0.33
N PHE A 78 -20.65 -4.69 0.00
CA PHE A 78 -19.63 -3.82 0.56
C PHE A 78 -19.90 -3.54 2.04
N SER A 79 -18.84 -3.53 2.85
CA SER A 79 -18.90 -3.25 4.28
C SER A 79 -17.71 -2.42 4.74
N LEU A 80 -17.89 -1.70 5.85
CA LEU A 80 -16.83 -0.88 6.43
C LEU A 80 -15.98 -1.72 7.38
N SER A 81 -14.79 -2.11 6.94
CA SER A 81 -13.79 -2.65 7.87
C SER A 81 -13.14 -1.54 8.68
N LYS A 82 -12.53 -1.88 9.82
CA LYS A 82 -11.81 -0.91 10.66
C LYS A 82 -10.79 -0.09 9.87
N ASN A 83 -10.04 -0.74 8.97
CA ASN A 83 -9.05 -0.05 8.13
C ASN A 83 -9.71 0.94 7.14
N VAL A 84 -10.85 0.59 6.57
CA VAL A 84 -11.62 1.49 5.68
C VAL A 84 -12.12 2.70 6.46
N ILE A 85 -12.60 2.51 7.69
CA ILE A 85 -13.03 3.62 8.56
C ILE A 85 -11.86 4.54 8.90
N ASP A 86 -10.70 3.99 9.28
CA ASP A 86 -9.50 4.79 9.59
C ASP A 86 -9.07 5.62 8.37
N GLU A 87 -9.12 5.05 7.16
CA GLU A 87 -8.84 5.77 5.92
C GLU A 87 -9.88 6.88 5.66
N ILE A 88 -11.19 6.61 5.81
CA ILE A 88 -12.26 7.61 5.66
C ILE A 88 -12.08 8.78 6.63
N LEU A 89 -11.70 8.50 7.87
CA LEU A 89 -11.47 9.53 8.89
C LEU A 89 -10.29 10.45 8.58
N SER A 90 -9.36 10.02 7.73
CA SER A 90 -8.22 10.82 7.28
C SER A 90 -8.51 11.69 6.06
N LEU A 91 -9.64 11.46 5.37
CA LEU A 91 -10.03 12.16 4.15
C LEU A 91 -10.84 13.44 4.43
N LYS A 92 -10.79 14.36 3.47
CA LYS A 92 -11.70 15.50 3.42
C LYS A 92 -13.11 15.01 3.02
N GLU A 93 -14.14 15.72 3.44
CA GLU A 93 -15.53 15.31 3.16
C GLU A 93 -15.83 15.12 1.67
N ASN A 94 -15.31 16.01 0.82
CA ASN A 94 -15.47 15.94 -0.64
C ASN A 94 -14.62 14.84 -1.32
N GLU A 95 -13.81 14.11 -0.57
CA GLU A 95 -13.02 12.98 -1.06
C GLU A 95 -13.66 11.63 -0.71
N ILE A 96 -14.56 11.59 0.28
CA ILE A 96 -15.11 10.35 0.84
C ILE A 96 -15.89 9.54 -0.19
N LEU A 97 -16.75 10.17 -1.00
CA LEU A 97 -17.56 9.46 -1.97
C LEU A 97 -16.68 8.85 -3.10
N ARG A 98 -15.67 9.57 -3.57
CA ARG A 98 -14.65 9.03 -4.52
C ARG A 98 -13.92 7.82 -3.92
N TYR A 99 -13.54 7.93 -2.65
CA TYR A 99 -12.91 6.84 -1.93
C TYR A 99 -13.82 5.61 -1.85
N LEU A 100 -15.11 5.79 -1.63
CA LEU A 100 -16.09 4.69 -1.61
C LEU A 100 -16.13 3.94 -2.94
N VAL A 101 -16.18 4.65 -4.07
CA VAL A 101 -16.12 4.05 -5.41
C VAL A 101 -14.87 3.20 -5.57
N PHE A 102 -13.71 3.75 -5.20
CA PHE A 102 -12.45 3.00 -5.24
C PHE A 102 -12.51 1.74 -4.40
N ARG A 103 -12.97 1.84 -3.13
CA ARG A 103 -13.01 0.69 -2.21
C ARG A 103 -13.98 -0.37 -2.67
N TYR A 104 -15.13 0.01 -3.19
CA TYR A 104 -16.09 -0.92 -3.77
C TYR A 104 -15.46 -1.71 -4.94
N LYS A 105 -14.85 -1.02 -5.90
CA LYS A 105 -14.14 -1.68 -7.00
C LYS A 105 -13.04 -2.62 -6.49
N TYR A 106 -12.24 -2.16 -5.55
CA TYR A 106 -11.11 -2.91 -5.03
C TYR A 106 -11.52 -4.18 -4.24
N GLU A 107 -12.63 -4.13 -3.50
CA GLU A 107 -13.08 -5.23 -2.63
C GLU A 107 -14.09 -6.15 -3.32
N ILE A 108 -15.04 -5.58 -4.05
CA ILE A 108 -16.18 -6.33 -4.59
C ILE A 108 -15.91 -6.87 -6.00
N PHE A 109 -15.26 -6.10 -6.89
CA PHE A 109 -15.02 -6.58 -8.26
C PHE A 109 -14.28 -7.91 -8.33
N PRO A 110 -13.25 -8.19 -7.50
CA PRO A 110 -12.63 -9.51 -7.44
C PRO A 110 -13.59 -10.63 -7.05
N LEU A 111 -14.54 -10.35 -6.14
CA LEU A 111 -15.50 -11.36 -5.67
C LEU A 111 -16.51 -11.74 -6.76
N ILE A 112 -16.95 -10.75 -7.53
CA ILE A 112 -17.91 -10.94 -8.62
C ILE A 112 -17.24 -11.09 -10.00
N LYS A 113 -15.90 -11.14 -10.04
CA LYS A 113 -15.07 -11.27 -11.26
C LYS A 113 -15.39 -10.20 -12.30
N ARG A 114 -15.68 -8.98 -11.86
CA ARG A 114 -15.98 -7.83 -12.74
C ARG A 114 -14.69 -7.10 -13.12
N ILE A 115 -14.51 -6.84 -14.42
CA ILE A 115 -13.42 -6.03 -14.96
C ILE A 115 -13.97 -4.64 -15.29
N ASP A 116 -13.18 -3.61 -15.04
CA ASP A 116 -13.43 -2.23 -15.47
C ASP A 116 -12.41 -1.81 -16.54
N ASN A 117 -12.62 -0.66 -17.18
CA ASN A 117 -11.70 -0.10 -18.19
C ASN A 117 -10.34 0.26 -17.59
N TYR A 118 -10.32 0.64 -16.31
CA TYR A 118 -9.11 0.91 -15.53
C TYR A 118 -9.12 0.09 -14.25
N PRO A 119 -7.97 -0.44 -13.82
CA PRO A 119 -7.88 -1.10 -12.53
C PRO A 119 -8.14 -0.07 -11.41
N PRO A 120 -8.75 -0.46 -10.30
CA PRO A 120 -8.98 0.48 -9.19
C PRO A 120 -7.69 0.98 -8.54
N TYR A 121 -6.59 0.25 -8.72
CA TYR A 121 -5.29 0.54 -8.11
C TYR A 121 -4.16 0.29 -9.12
N LEU A 122 -3.23 1.23 -9.22
CA LEU A 122 -2.05 1.08 -10.09
C LEU A 122 -0.75 1.03 -9.27
N GLN A 123 0.11 0.09 -9.60
CA GLN A 123 1.46 0.01 -9.06
C GLN A 123 2.46 0.40 -10.16
N ILE A 124 3.24 1.44 -9.89
CA ILE A 124 4.28 1.94 -10.79
C ILE A 124 5.64 1.63 -10.15
N GLU A 125 6.58 1.15 -10.94
CA GLU A 125 7.94 0.87 -10.53
C GLU A 125 8.90 1.95 -11.05
N PRO A 126 9.23 2.99 -10.26
CA PRO A 126 10.15 4.05 -10.70
C PRO A 126 11.57 3.55 -10.90
N SER A 127 11.95 2.47 -10.24
CA SER A 127 13.25 1.82 -10.35
C SER A 127 13.14 0.35 -10.02
N SER A 128 13.61 -0.52 -10.92
CA SER A 128 13.83 -1.94 -10.64
C SER A 128 15.21 -2.21 -10.01
N ILE A 129 16.01 -1.16 -9.78
CA ILE A 129 17.29 -1.25 -9.10
C ILE A 129 17.06 -1.07 -7.60
N CYS A 130 17.58 -1.99 -6.77
CA CYS A 130 17.60 -1.86 -5.33
C CYS A 130 19.03 -1.88 -4.79
N ASN A 131 19.29 -1.12 -3.76
CA ASN A 131 20.58 -1.11 -3.06
C ASN A 131 20.68 -2.18 -1.96
N TYR A 132 19.59 -2.91 -1.67
CA TYR A 132 19.55 -4.07 -0.77
C TYR A 132 19.46 -5.38 -1.54
N ARG A 133 19.72 -6.49 -0.84
CA ARG A 133 19.52 -7.87 -1.32
C ARG A 133 18.85 -8.68 -0.22
N CYS A 134 17.60 -8.31 0.10
CA CYS A 134 16.84 -8.99 1.14
C CYS A 134 16.65 -10.47 0.79
N VAL A 135 16.89 -11.35 1.76
CA VAL A 135 16.92 -12.81 1.54
C VAL A 135 15.58 -13.41 1.08
N PHE A 136 14.49 -12.73 1.30
CA PHE A 136 13.12 -13.11 0.92
C PHE A 136 12.61 -12.36 -0.32
N CYS A 137 13.46 -11.55 -0.96
CA CYS A 137 13.09 -10.75 -2.12
C CYS A 137 13.54 -11.44 -3.40
N PHE A 138 12.74 -11.36 -4.46
CA PHE A 138 13.14 -11.86 -5.78
C PHE A 138 14.32 -11.10 -6.41
N GLU A 139 14.74 -9.96 -5.84
CA GLU A 139 16.03 -9.31 -6.16
C GLU A 139 17.26 -10.22 -5.93
N THR A 140 17.09 -11.35 -5.23
CA THR A 140 18.10 -12.39 -5.11
C THR A 140 18.20 -13.28 -6.35
N ASP A 141 17.18 -13.27 -7.21
CA ASP A 141 17.18 -14.02 -8.47
C ASP A 141 18.21 -13.43 -9.45
N LYS A 142 19.22 -14.24 -9.77
CA LYS A 142 20.32 -13.85 -10.66
C LYS A 142 19.85 -13.65 -12.10
N THR A 143 18.79 -14.31 -12.53
CA THR A 143 18.19 -14.11 -13.86
C THR A 143 17.65 -12.71 -13.97
N PHE A 144 16.91 -12.26 -12.95
CA PHE A 144 16.33 -10.94 -12.90
C PHE A 144 17.39 -9.84 -12.75
N THR A 145 18.37 -10.03 -11.85
CA THR A 145 19.37 -9.00 -11.53
C THR A 145 20.56 -8.98 -12.49
N ASN A 146 20.62 -9.91 -13.46
CA ASN A 146 21.64 -9.90 -14.48
C ASN A 146 21.43 -8.76 -15.46
N LYS A 147 22.35 -7.79 -15.48
CA LYS A 147 22.29 -6.61 -16.37
C LYS A 147 22.14 -6.95 -17.86
N LYS A 148 22.67 -8.12 -18.31
CA LYS A 148 22.56 -8.57 -19.70
C LYS A 148 21.12 -8.88 -20.13
N ASN A 149 20.23 -9.18 -19.17
CA ASN A 149 18.84 -9.52 -19.46
C ASN A 149 17.94 -8.28 -19.62
N GLY A 150 18.45 -7.06 -19.33
CA GLY A 150 17.72 -5.82 -19.56
C GLY A 150 16.55 -5.54 -18.60
N PHE A 151 16.38 -6.34 -17.52
CA PHE A 151 15.26 -6.18 -16.58
C PHE A 151 15.48 -5.10 -15.52
N MET A 152 16.72 -4.60 -15.39
CA MET A 152 17.11 -3.62 -14.37
C MET A 152 17.24 -2.24 -15.00
N GLY A 153 16.48 -1.28 -14.47
CA GLY A 153 16.50 0.09 -14.99
C GLY A 153 15.80 1.09 -14.07
N LYS A 154 15.74 2.31 -14.54
CA LYS A 154 14.99 3.41 -13.95
C LYS A 154 14.00 3.93 -14.97
N MET A 155 12.81 4.23 -14.53
CA MET A 155 11.78 4.83 -15.37
C MET A 155 12.15 6.29 -15.70
N ASP A 156 12.01 6.67 -16.94
CA ASP A 156 12.18 8.07 -17.35
C ASP A 156 10.99 8.91 -16.87
N THR A 157 11.25 10.16 -16.48
CA THR A 157 10.22 11.08 -16.01
C THR A 157 9.15 11.36 -17.07
N SER A 158 9.52 11.38 -18.36
CA SER A 158 8.58 11.56 -19.47
C SER A 158 7.58 10.42 -19.58
N LEU A 159 8.05 9.16 -19.49
CA LEU A 159 7.18 7.99 -19.45
C LEU A 159 6.27 8.00 -18.22
N PHE A 160 6.83 8.35 -17.06
CA PHE A 160 6.05 8.47 -15.82
C PHE A 160 4.91 9.46 -15.96
N LYS A 161 5.19 10.68 -16.48
CA LYS A 161 4.18 11.72 -16.72
C LYS A 161 3.11 11.26 -17.70
N SER A 162 3.50 10.61 -18.81
CA SER A 162 2.54 10.09 -19.80
C SER A 162 1.58 9.06 -19.18
N ILE A 163 2.08 8.17 -18.34
CA ILE A 163 1.23 7.22 -17.62
C ILE A 163 0.25 7.96 -16.69
N LEU A 164 0.72 8.97 -15.94
CA LEU A 164 -0.14 9.71 -15.02
C LEU A 164 -1.22 10.51 -15.75
N ASP A 165 -0.92 11.08 -16.90
CA ASP A 165 -1.89 11.83 -17.71
C ASP A 165 -2.99 10.92 -18.26
N GLU A 166 -2.66 9.67 -18.62
CA GLU A 166 -3.64 8.68 -19.07
C GLU A 166 -4.60 8.24 -17.95
N ILE A 167 -4.09 8.12 -16.73
CA ILE A 167 -4.87 7.56 -15.61
C ILE A 167 -5.56 8.62 -14.73
N GLU A 168 -5.20 9.89 -14.86
CA GLU A 168 -5.78 10.98 -14.06
C GLU A 168 -7.30 11.03 -14.22
N GLY A 169 -8.02 11.09 -13.09
CA GLY A 169 -9.48 11.05 -13.05
C GLY A 169 -10.11 9.66 -13.26
N ASN A 170 -9.32 8.63 -13.58
CA ASN A 170 -9.79 7.26 -13.73
C ASN A 170 -9.30 6.33 -12.61
N ILE A 171 -8.11 6.57 -12.10
CA ILE A 171 -7.50 5.81 -11.00
C ILE A 171 -7.21 6.76 -9.86
N GLU A 172 -7.64 6.41 -8.66
CA GLU A 172 -7.50 7.25 -7.46
C GLU A 172 -6.39 6.82 -6.51
N PHE A 173 -5.91 5.57 -6.68
CA PHE A 173 -4.91 4.97 -5.81
C PHE A 173 -3.74 4.46 -6.62
N ILE A 174 -2.58 5.06 -6.40
CA ILE A 174 -1.32 4.62 -7.00
C ILE A 174 -0.27 4.32 -5.93
N SER A 175 0.62 3.40 -6.23
CA SER A 175 1.76 3.08 -5.39
C SER A 175 3.05 3.11 -6.18
N LEU A 176 4.02 3.85 -5.68
CA LEU A 176 5.40 3.77 -6.14
C LEU A 176 6.11 2.67 -5.34
N ALA A 177 6.08 1.49 -5.89
CA ALA A 177 6.61 0.26 -5.30
C ALA A 177 6.80 -0.77 -6.41
N SER A 178 7.30 -1.87 -6.13
CA SER A 178 7.41 -3.15 -6.79
C SER A 178 8.74 -3.79 -6.44
N ARG A 179 9.58 -4.05 -7.44
CA ARG A 179 10.79 -4.85 -7.28
C ARG A 179 11.94 -4.08 -6.69
N GLY A 180 12.26 -2.91 -7.21
CA GLY A 180 13.41 -2.14 -6.78
C GLY A 180 13.16 -1.23 -5.55
N GLU A 181 14.04 -0.27 -5.39
CA GLU A 181 13.91 0.80 -4.40
C GLU A 181 13.50 2.10 -5.12
N PRO A 182 12.28 2.62 -4.91
CA PRO A 182 11.82 3.83 -5.61
C PRO A 182 12.76 5.02 -5.43
N LEU A 183 13.33 5.19 -4.23
CA LEU A 183 14.24 6.30 -3.94
C LEU A 183 15.63 6.14 -4.59
N ALA A 184 15.89 5.02 -5.28
CA ALA A 184 17.08 4.85 -6.12
C ALA A 184 16.96 5.57 -7.48
N ASN A 185 15.74 5.95 -7.89
CA ASN A 185 15.57 6.84 -9.03
C ASN A 185 15.89 8.29 -8.60
N PRO A 186 16.87 8.96 -9.22
CA PRO A 186 17.24 10.34 -8.86
C PRO A 186 16.13 11.35 -9.15
N ASP A 187 15.23 11.03 -10.10
CA ASP A 187 14.17 11.92 -10.56
C ASP A 187 12.87 11.77 -9.73
N ILE A 188 12.89 10.95 -8.68
CA ILE A 188 11.77 10.80 -7.75
C ILE A 188 11.20 12.14 -7.25
N PRO A 189 12.01 13.17 -6.90
CA PRO A 189 11.47 14.45 -6.49
C PRO A 189 10.58 15.10 -7.56
N GLU A 190 10.99 15.08 -8.83
CA GLU A 190 10.20 15.62 -9.95
C GLU A 190 8.95 14.80 -10.20
N MET A 191 9.06 13.47 -10.13
CA MET A 191 7.91 12.56 -10.27
C MET A 191 6.85 12.82 -9.18
N LEU A 192 7.28 13.05 -7.94
CA LEU A 192 6.38 13.33 -6.82
C LEU A 192 5.71 14.71 -6.94
N GLU A 193 6.44 15.71 -7.41
CA GLU A 193 5.88 17.02 -7.71
C GLU A 193 4.76 16.91 -8.76
N TYR A 194 4.98 16.11 -9.80
CA TYR A 194 3.98 15.88 -10.85
C TYR A 194 2.75 15.13 -10.36
N CYS A 195 2.87 14.26 -9.35
CA CYS A 195 1.76 13.56 -8.72
C CYS A 195 0.87 14.45 -7.86
N SER A 196 1.36 15.64 -7.46
CA SER A 196 0.72 16.44 -6.43
C SER A 196 -0.72 16.78 -6.78
N ASN A 197 -1.64 16.47 -5.85
CA ASN A 197 -3.09 16.71 -5.94
C ASN A 197 -3.85 15.96 -7.06
N LYS A 198 -3.21 15.06 -7.81
CA LYS A 198 -3.86 14.29 -8.88
C LYS A 198 -4.68 13.11 -8.36
N PHE A 199 -4.25 12.48 -7.26
CA PHE A 199 -4.79 11.23 -6.75
C PHE A 199 -5.25 11.34 -5.30
N LEU A 200 -6.24 10.51 -4.91
CA LEU A 200 -6.68 10.42 -3.51
C LEU A 200 -5.60 9.82 -2.62
N ASN A 201 -4.87 8.82 -3.12
CA ASN A 201 -3.81 8.19 -2.36
C ASN A 201 -2.61 7.87 -3.25
N LEU A 202 -1.55 8.60 -3.00
CA LEU A 202 -0.21 8.27 -3.48
C LEU A 202 0.55 7.58 -2.35
N LYS A 203 0.95 6.34 -2.57
CA LYS A 203 1.69 5.52 -1.62
C LYS A 203 3.11 5.28 -2.11
N ILE A 204 4.07 5.29 -1.19
CA ILE A 204 5.46 4.90 -1.46
C ILE A 204 5.87 3.80 -0.50
N ASN A 205 6.49 2.73 -1.02
CA ASN A 205 7.18 1.73 -0.21
C ASN A 205 8.70 1.91 -0.41
N THR A 206 9.44 2.04 0.68
CA THR A 206 10.90 2.27 0.62
C THR A 206 11.61 1.52 1.76
N ASN A 207 12.86 1.13 1.53
CA ASN A 207 13.74 0.65 2.58
C ASN A 207 14.31 1.79 3.45
N ALA A 208 13.97 3.03 3.15
CA ALA A 208 14.36 4.27 3.84
C ALA A 208 15.88 4.58 3.89
N SER A 209 16.74 3.73 3.36
CA SER A 209 18.19 3.94 3.42
C SER A 209 18.69 5.10 2.55
N LEU A 210 17.91 5.43 1.48
CA LEU A 210 18.19 6.50 0.53
C LEU A 210 17.33 7.75 0.79
N LEU A 211 16.67 7.82 1.93
CA LEU A 211 15.80 8.92 2.33
C LEU A 211 16.65 10.10 2.82
N ASP A 212 17.04 10.97 1.92
CA ASP A 212 17.73 12.24 2.18
C ASP A 212 16.73 13.41 2.33
N GLU A 213 17.24 14.59 2.69
CA GLU A 213 16.40 15.77 2.95
C GLU A 213 15.62 16.23 1.72
N LYS A 214 16.23 16.19 0.53
CA LYS A 214 15.56 16.56 -0.74
C LYS A 214 14.36 15.65 -0.99
N LYS A 215 14.52 14.33 -0.81
CA LYS A 215 13.45 13.36 -0.98
C LYS A 215 12.38 13.47 0.11
N ILE A 216 12.77 13.78 1.36
CA ILE A 216 11.82 14.04 2.45
C ILE A 216 10.91 15.21 2.09
N HIS A 217 11.47 16.34 1.64
CA HIS A 217 10.69 17.48 1.22
C HIS A 217 9.78 17.16 0.02
N ALA A 218 10.27 16.41 -0.97
CA ALA A 218 9.48 16.01 -2.12
C ALA A 218 8.30 15.10 -1.72
N ILE A 219 8.49 14.15 -0.80
CA ILE A 219 7.44 13.28 -0.28
C ILE A 219 6.38 14.10 0.46
N LEU A 220 6.80 15.01 1.33
CA LEU A 220 5.89 15.82 2.15
C LEU A 220 5.12 16.86 1.34
N ALA A 221 5.74 17.45 0.30
CA ALA A 221 5.10 18.42 -0.59
C ALA A 221 4.31 17.74 -1.73
N GLY A 222 4.74 16.57 -2.20
CA GLY A 222 4.19 15.87 -3.37
C GLY A 222 2.85 15.17 -3.15
N GLY A 223 2.20 15.36 -2.00
CA GLY A 223 0.86 14.81 -1.75
C GLY A 223 0.83 13.32 -1.43
N VAL A 224 1.97 12.74 -1.03
CA VAL A 224 2.03 11.35 -0.54
C VAL A 224 1.13 11.19 0.68
N LYS A 225 0.19 10.24 0.64
CA LYS A 225 -0.74 9.96 1.73
C LYS A 225 -0.29 8.82 2.62
N THR A 226 0.50 7.89 2.08
CA THR A 226 1.02 6.76 2.84
C THR A 226 2.48 6.51 2.50
N LEU A 227 3.36 6.64 3.48
CA LEU A 227 4.77 6.27 3.35
C LEU A 227 5.06 5.02 4.16
N VAL A 228 5.45 3.96 3.47
CA VAL A 228 5.74 2.66 4.08
C VAL A 228 7.24 2.43 4.12
N PHE A 229 7.76 2.25 5.32
CA PHE A 229 9.13 1.85 5.56
C PHE A 229 9.21 0.33 5.68
N SER A 230 10.04 -0.28 4.89
CA SER A 230 10.22 -1.73 4.91
C SER A 230 11.26 -2.14 5.94
N ALA A 231 10.85 -2.85 7.01
CA ALA A 231 11.75 -3.35 8.05
C ALA A 231 11.25 -4.69 8.61
N ASP A 232 12.18 -5.62 8.93
CA ASP A 232 11.86 -7.00 9.31
C ASP A 232 12.51 -7.47 10.61
N ALA A 233 13.21 -6.60 11.31
CA ALA A 233 13.79 -6.87 12.63
C ALA A 233 13.90 -5.61 13.48
N ALA A 234 13.98 -5.80 14.79
CA ALA A 234 14.18 -4.73 15.78
C ALA A 234 15.65 -4.57 16.19
N ASP A 235 16.51 -5.54 15.88
CA ASP A 235 17.94 -5.52 16.19
C ASP A 235 18.78 -5.44 14.90
N GLU A 236 19.98 -4.84 15.03
CA GLU A 236 20.89 -4.59 13.90
C GLU A 236 21.38 -5.88 13.23
N LYS A 237 21.68 -6.91 14.05
CA LYS A 237 22.25 -8.16 13.53
C LYS A 237 21.24 -8.88 12.64
N LEU A 238 20.04 -9.15 13.16
CA LEU A 238 19.00 -9.83 12.39
C LEU A 238 18.53 -8.96 11.21
N TYR A 239 18.47 -7.62 11.40
CA TYR A 239 18.13 -6.71 10.31
C TYR A 239 19.11 -6.86 9.13
N SER A 240 20.41 -6.86 9.39
CA SER A 240 21.44 -7.00 8.35
C SER A 240 21.51 -8.41 7.75
N GLU A 241 21.16 -9.44 8.50
CA GLU A 241 21.01 -10.82 8.00
C GLU A 241 19.84 -10.94 7.01
N LEU A 242 18.69 -10.35 7.34
CA LEU A 242 17.47 -10.39 6.52
C LEU A 242 17.51 -9.41 5.35
N ARG A 243 18.06 -8.22 5.57
CA ARG A 243 18.20 -7.14 4.61
C ARG A 243 19.65 -6.90 4.26
N VAL A 244 20.24 -7.84 3.52
CA VAL A 244 21.65 -7.78 3.10
C VAL A 244 21.98 -6.43 2.49
N ASN A 245 23.08 -5.81 2.91
CA ASN A 245 23.51 -4.42 2.69
C ASN A 245 22.66 -3.37 3.47
N GLY A 246 21.75 -3.81 4.33
CA GLY A 246 20.96 -2.93 5.18
C GLY A 246 21.71 -2.52 6.46
N ASN A 247 21.35 -1.35 6.98
CA ASN A 247 21.82 -0.83 8.26
C ASN A 247 20.66 -0.20 9.01
N LEU A 248 20.21 -0.83 10.10
CA LEU A 248 19.05 -0.42 10.87
C LEU A 248 19.25 0.97 11.50
N LYS A 249 20.44 1.25 12.05
CA LYS A 249 20.75 2.56 12.66
C LYS A 249 20.60 3.70 11.65
N LYS A 250 21.06 3.49 10.41
CA LYS A 250 20.88 4.47 9.33
C LYS A 250 19.40 4.69 9.01
N VAL A 251 18.64 3.61 8.92
CA VAL A 251 17.19 3.66 8.63
C VAL A 251 16.45 4.41 9.74
N LEU A 252 16.69 4.08 11.00
CA LEU A 252 16.11 4.78 12.14
C LEU A 252 16.41 6.28 12.10
N LYS A 253 17.69 6.67 11.92
CA LYS A 253 18.08 8.06 11.79
C LYS A 253 17.38 8.81 10.64
N ASN A 254 17.19 8.14 9.51
CA ASN A 254 16.49 8.73 8.37
C ASN A 254 14.99 8.93 8.65
N ILE A 255 14.36 7.98 9.35
CA ILE A 255 12.94 8.06 9.75
C ILE A 255 12.77 9.16 10.82
N GLU A 256 13.63 9.23 11.80
CA GLU A 256 13.64 10.31 12.80
C GLU A 256 13.79 11.69 12.12
N LYS A 257 14.70 11.80 11.15
CA LYS A 257 14.87 13.03 10.37
C LYS A 257 13.59 13.39 9.61
N PHE A 258 12.92 12.38 9.01
CA PHE A 258 11.65 12.56 8.33
C PHE A 258 10.58 13.13 9.28
N GLN A 259 10.40 12.52 10.45
CA GLN A 259 9.42 12.96 11.44
C GLN A 259 9.74 14.40 11.94
N ASN A 260 10.98 14.69 12.24
CA ASN A 260 11.41 16.03 12.65
C ASN A 260 11.12 17.12 11.60
N ILE A 261 11.32 16.81 10.32
CA ILE A 261 11.02 17.75 9.23
C ILE A 261 9.50 17.88 9.07
N LYS A 262 8.76 16.78 9.12
CA LYS A 262 7.29 16.75 9.06
C LYS A 262 6.71 17.66 10.15
N GLU A 263 7.11 17.47 11.40
CA GLU A 263 6.60 18.24 12.54
C GLU A 263 6.94 19.74 12.44
N LYS A 264 8.18 20.07 12.07
CA LYS A 264 8.64 21.46 12.06
C LYS A 264 8.15 22.26 10.86
N LYS A 265 8.10 21.64 9.68
CA LYS A 265 7.84 22.36 8.41
C LYS A 265 6.52 21.99 7.75
N TYR A 266 5.94 20.84 8.10
CA TYR A 266 4.74 20.28 7.46
C TYR A 266 3.71 19.79 8.50
N SER A 267 3.54 20.52 9.60
CA SER A 267 2.69 20.12 10.74
C SER A 267 1.22 19.83 10.38
N LYS A 268 0.73 20.40 9.27
CA LYS A 268 -0.63 20.15 8.75
C LYS A 268 -0.69 18.96 7.77
N ASN A 269 0.43 18.32 7.46
CA ASN A 269 0.48 17.20 6.54
C ASN A 269 -0.10 15.93 7.21
N SER A 270 -1.09 15.32 6.58
CA SER A 270 -1.81 14.15 7.08
C SER A 270 -1.22 12.83 6.60
N ILE A 271 0.05 12.82 6.15
CA ILE A 271 0.71 11.59 5.71
C ILE A 271 0.74 10.56 6.82
N ILE A 272 0.30 9.34 6.49
CA ILE A 272 0.38 8.18 7.38
C ILE A 272 1.72 7.48 7.14
N THR A 273 2.49 7.32 8.20
CA THR A 273 3.74 6.55 8.18
C THR A 273 3.50 5.14 8.69
N ARG A 274 4.08 4.15 8.01
CA ARG A 274 3.90 2.74 8.36
C ARG A 274 5.21 1.99 8.25
N VAL A 275 5.48 1.09 9.19
CA VAL A 275 6.47 0.03 8.99
C VAL A 275 5.76 -1.22 8.48
N SER A 276 6.32 -1.84 7.45
CA SER A 276 5.86 -3.14 6.96
C SER A 276 7.00 -4.14 7.00
N GLY A 277 6.76 -5.29 7.65
CA GLY A 277 7.70 -6.40 7.76
C GLY A 277 7.15 -7.70 7.19
N VAL A 278 8.04 -8.54 6.69
CA VAL A 278 7.73 -9.90 6.21
C VAL A 278 8.02 -10.89 7.33
N LYS A 279 7.05 -11.74 7.65
CA LYS A 279 7.24 -12.88 8.57
C LYS A 279 7.97 -13.99 7.83
N PHE A 280 9.28 -13.99 7.95
CA PHE A 280 10.15 -14.88 7.18
C PHE A 280 10.57 -16.13 7.96
N ASN A 281 10.95 -15.96 9.23
CA ASN A 281 11.40 -17.08 10.08
C ASN A 281 11.16 -16.80 11.57
N ASP A 282 11.38 -17.82 12.40
CA ASP A 282 11.12 -17.79 13.85
C ASP A 282 12.12 -16.96 14.66
N LYS A 283 13.17 -16.41 14.06
CA LYS A 283 14.12 -15.51 14.73
C LYS A 283 13.56 -14.11 14.92
N GLN A 284 12.50 -13.75 14.19
CA GLN A 284 11.90 -12.42 14.23
C GLN A 284 11.01 -12.28 15.46
N ASN A 285 11.26 -11.25 16.26
CA ASN A 285 10.41 -10.87 17.41
C ASN A 285 9.51 -9.69 17.01
N PHE A 286 8.26 -9.98 16.70
CA PHE A 286 7.31 -8.97 16.24
C PHE A 286 6.86 -8.03 17.35
N ASP A 287 6.84 -8.47 18.61
CA ASP A 287 6.51 -7.61 19.75
C ASP A 287 7.60 -6.56 19.98
N GLU A 288 8.86 -6.94 19.86
CA GLU A 288 9.97 -5.98 19.89
C GLU A 288 9.94 -5.02 18.72
N MET A 289 9.56 -5.48 17.52
CA MET A 289 9.36 -4.62 16.35
C MET A 289 8.23 -3.61 16.62
N ILE A 290 7.08 -4.04 17.12
CA ILE A 290 5.97 -3.14 17.47
C ILE A 290 6.46 -2.11 18.49
N LYS A 291 7.17 -2.52 19.54
CA LYS A 291 7.71 -1.62 20.56
C LYS A 291 8.69 -0.60 19.99
N LEU A 292 9.64 -1.04 19.13
CA LEU A 292 10.63 -0.15 18.51
C LEU A 292 9.95 0.91 17.64
N TRP A 293 8.98 0.51 16.82
CA TRP A 293 8.40 1.38 15.80
C TRP A 293 7.25 2.24 16.32
N SER A 294 6.62 1.88 17.47
CA SER A 294 5.46 2.59 18.01
C SER A 294 5.69 4.07 18.32
N GLY A 295 6.93 4.45 18.63
CA GLY A 295 7.32 5.86 18.86
C GLY A 295 7.75 6.62 17.62
N LEU A 296 7.85 5.95 16.45
CA LEU A 296 8.42 6.52 15.24
C LEU A 296 7.44 6.58 14.06
N VAL A 297 6.41 5.75 14.04
CA VAL A 297 5.45 5.67 12.92
C VAL A 297 4.02 5.53 13.42
N ASP A 298 3.06 5.84 12.54
CA ASP A 298 1.63 5.77 12.88
C ASP A 298 1.09 4.33 12.92
N GLN A 299 1.70 3.43 12.14
CA GLN A 299 1.20 2.06 11.95
C GLN A 299 2.34 1.06 11.77
N VAL A 300 2.09 -0.19 12.17
CA VAL A 300 2.95 -1.35 11.87
C VAL A 300 2.09 -2.45 11.23
N ALA A 301 2.63 -3.13 10.22
CA ALA A 301 1.97 -4.24 9.55
C ALA A 301 2.97 -5.37 9.27
N PHE A 302 2.56 -6.61 9.53
CA PHE A 302 3.34 -7.79 9.18
C PHE A 302 2.61 -8.62 8.15
N VAL A 303 3.34 -9.07 7.12
CA VAL A 303 2.81 -9.90 6.04
C VAL A 303 3.50 -11.25 6.04
N ASP A 304 2.77 -12.30 5.76
CA ASP A 304 3.35 -13.62 5.66
C ASP A 304 4.28 -13.69 4.44
N TYR A 305 5.37 -14.43 4.56
CA TYR A 305 6.29 -14.65 3.47
C TYR A 305 5.62 -15.43 2.35
N ASN A 306 5.72 -14.89 1.14
CA ASN A 306 5.32 -15.60 -0.07
C ASN A 306 6.60 -16.05 -0.80
N PRO A 307 6.93 -17.34 -0.82
CA PRO A 307 8.14 -17.82 -1.47
C PRO A 307 8.05 -17.64 -2.98
N TRP A 308 8.98 -16.89 -3.50
CA TRP A 308 9.16 -16.69 -4.95
C TRP A 308 9.98 -17.80 -5.60
N GLU A 309 10.58 -18.67 -4.77
CA GLU A 309 11.45 -19.76 -5.20
C GLU A 309 10.72 -20.68 -6.18
N ASN A 310 11.33 -20.89 -7.34
CA ASN A 310 10.84 -21.76 -8.41
C ASN A 310 9.49 -21.33 -9.00
N SER A 311 9.07 -20.08 -8.83
CA SER A 311 7.81 -19.58 -9.40
C SER A 311 7.79 -19.67 -10.93
N TYR A 312 8.95 -19.61 -11.56
CA TYR A 312 9.13 -19.71 -13.01
C TYR A 312 9.36 -21.14 -13.53
N GLU A 313 9.66 -22.09 -12.64
CA GLU A 313 9.95 -23.49 -13.01
C GLU A 313 8.72 -24.41 -12.91
N LYS A 314 7.64 -23.94 -12.28
CA LYS A 314 6.40 -24.72 -12.14
C LYS A 314 5.60 -24.71 -13.43
N THR A 315 5.56 -25.84 -14.11
CA THR A 315 4.85 -26.02 -15.39
C THR A 315 3.35 -26.31 -15.25
N SER A 316 2.86 -26.62 -14.05
CA SER A 316 1.43 -26.81 -13.79
C SER A 316 1.09 -26.35 -12.38
N ASN A 317 0.17 -25.43 -12.28
CA ASN A 317 -0.47 -25.08 -11.03
C ASN A 317 -1.93 -25.54 -11.10
N ASP A 318 -2.35 -26.39 -10.18
CA ASP A 318 -3.77 -26.66 -9.89
C ASP A 318 -4.39 -25.42 -9.23
N ILE A 319 -4.33 -24.28 -9.92
CA ILE A 319 -4.96 -23.04 -9.47
C ILE A 319 -6.44 -23.17 -9.78
N LYS A 320 -7.22 -23.53 -8.78
CA LYS A 320 -8.69 -23.61 -8.89
C LYS A 320 -9.34 -22.23 -8.96
N GLU A 321 -8.69 -21.22 -8.38
CA GLU A 321 -9.18 -19.84 -8.38
C GLU A 321 -8.05 -18.88 -8.78
N PRO A 322 -8.29 -17.96 -9.73
CA PRO A 322 -7.28 -16.97 -10.14
C PRO A 322 -7.01 -15.98 -9.02
N CYS A 323 -5.79 -15.41 -9.03
CA CYS A 323 -5.40 -14.39 -8.07
C CYS A 323 -6.34 -13.18 -8.17
N SER A 324 -6.85 -12.70 -7.04
CA SER A 324 -7.74 -11.54 -6.97
C SER A 324 -7.10 -10.23 -7.49
N ASP A 325 -5.78 -10.18 -7.58
CA ASP A 325 -5.05 -9.01 -8.10
C ASP A 325 -5.31 -8.75 -9.59
N LEU A 326 -5.78 -9.75 -10.37
CA LEU A 326 -6.22 -9.56 -11.76
C LEU A 326 -7.38 -8.56 -11.90
N TRP A 327 -8.14 -8.31 -10.84
CA TRP A 327 -9.25 -7.34 -10.81
C TRP A 327 -8.91 -6.08 -10.01
N ARG A 328 -7.76 -6.04 -9.38
CA ARG A 328 -7.35 -4.92 -8.50
C ARG A 328 -6.30 -4.03 -9.11
N ARG A 329 -5.38 -4.63 -9.92
CA ARG A 329 -4.19 -3.93 -10.45
C ARG A 329 -3.61 -4.64 -11.67
#